data_cbbd81dbf86c6f73d1385a2036b93723
#
_entry.id   cbbd81dbf86c6f73d1385a2036b93723
#
_cell.length_a   1.000
_cell.length_b   1.000
_cell.length_c   1.000
_cell.angle_alpha   90.00
_cell.angle_beta   90.00
_cell.angle_gamma   90.00
#
_symmetry.space_group_name_H-M   'P 1'
#
loop_
_entity.id
_entity.type
_entity.pdbx_description
1 polymer ?
#
loop_
_entity_poly.entity_id
_entity_poly.type
_entity_poly.pdbx_seq_one_letter_code
_entity_poly.pdbx_strand_id
1 'polypeptide(L)' 'MPNYMVLVKNCRGRRIVEWFNTYADADFYCSDIESSEYIEIYERVYTEDGEQYEIIDRR' A
#
# COMPACT_ATOMS: atom_id res chain seq x y z
N MET A 1 -0.70 15.43 -0.57
CA MET A 1 -0.56 14.19 0.20
C MET A 1 -0.78 12.99 -0.70
N PRO A 2 -0.03 11.90 -0.54
CA PRO A 2 -0.21 10.73 -1.39
C PRO A 2 -1.57 10.08 -1.16
N ASN A 3 -2.13 9.54 -2.24
CA ASN A 3 -3.45 8.91 -2.21
C ASN A 3 -3.39 7.40 -1.91
N TYR A 4 -2.23 6.80 -2.06
CA TYR A 4 -2.06 5.35 -1.91
C TYR A 4 -0.87 5.03 -1.03
N MET A 5 -1.03 3.98 -0.26
CA MET A 5 0.02 3.46 0.60
C MET A 5 0.19 1.97 0.30
N VAL A 6 1.43 1.54 0.14
CA VAL A 6 1.74 0.12 -0.01
C VAL A 6 2.48 -0.34 1.24
N LEU A 7 1.96 -1.35 1.88
CA LEU A 7 2.59 -2.02 3.01
C LEU A 7 3.13 -3.36 2.54
N VAL A 8 4.44 -3.55 2.69
CA VAL A 8 5.12 -4.79 2.34
C VAL A 8 5.68 -5.42 3.61
N LYS A 9 5.47 -6.71 3.77
CA LYS A 9 5.97 -7.45 4.91
C LYS A 9 6.77 -8.65 4.41
N ASN A 10 8.02 -8.77 4.83
CA ASN A 10 8.85 -9.90 4.42
C ASN A 10 8.77 -11.05 5.43
N CYS A 11 9.40 -12.18 5.09
CA CYS A 11 9.39 -13.38 5.91
C CYS A 11 10.06 -13.22 7.28
N ARG A 12 10.84 -12.16 7.44
CA ARG A 12 11.52 -11.85 8.72
C ARG A 12 10.67 -10.92 9.59
N GLY A 13 9.46 -10.57 9.14
CA GLY A 13 8.59 -9.67 9.87
C GLY A 13 8.91 -8.20 9.71
N ARG A 14 9.85 -7.86 8.84
CA ARG A 14 10.19 -6.47 8.56
C ARG A 14 9.12 -5.84 7.70
N ARG A 15 8.71 -4.63 8.05
CA ARG A 15 7.68 -3.87 7.32
C ARG A 15 8.32 -2.72 6.58
N ILE A 16 7.85 -2.53 5.34
CA ILE A 16 8.25 -1.40 4.51
C ILE A 16 6.96 -0.70 4.06
N VAL A 17 6.92 0.61 4.21
CA VAL A 17 5.77 1.43 3.79
C VAL A 17 6.24 2.39 2.73
N GLU A 18 5.53 2.42 1.60
CA GLU A 18 5.80 3.35 0.51
C GLU A 18 4.52 4.10 0.13
N TRP A 19 4.68 5.33 -0.32
CA TRP A 19 3.58 6.24 -0.62
C TRP A 19 3.56 6.59 -2.10
N PHE A 20 2.37 6.59 -2.69
CA PHE A 20 2.20 6.86 -4.12
C PHE A 20 1.01 7.78 -4.35
N ASN A 21 1.06 8.57 -5.44
CA ASN A 21 -0.01 9.48 -5.81
C ASN A 21 -1.08 8.81 -6.65
N THR A 22 -0.73 7.74 -7.38
CA THR A 22 -1.66 7.04 -8.26
C THR A 22 -1.65 5.55 -7.99
N TYR A 23 -2.76 4.89 -8.29
CA TYR A 23 -2.85 3.44 -8.19
C TYR A 23 -1.87 2.75 -9.14
N ALA A 24 -1.69 3.29 -10.34
CA ALA A 24 -0.77 2.73 -11.33
C ALA A 24 0.66 2.64 -10.77
N ASP A 25 1.11 3.69 -10.08
CA ASP A 25 2.44 3.70 -9.47
C ASP A 25 2.54 2.67 -8.36
N ALA A 26 1.51 2.56 -7.52
CA ALA A 26 1.47 1.58 -6.45
C ALA A 26 1.50 0.16 -7.01
N ASP A 27 0.71 -0.09 -8.05
CA ASP A 27 0.64 -1.39 -8.71
C ASP A 27 1.98 -1.78 -9.34
N PHE A 28 2.61 -0.83 -10.01
CA PHE A 28 3.94 -1.03 -10.62
C PHE A 28 4.97 -1.41 -9.56
N TYR A 29 4.97 -0.71 -8.44
CA TYR A 29 5.87 -1.00 -7.34
C TYR A 29 5.64 -2.41 -6.80
N CYS A 30 4.39 -2.81 -6.61
CA CYS A 30 4.05 -4.14 -6.12
C CYS A 30 4.49 -5.24 -7.10
N SER A 31 4.38 -4.99 -8.39
CA SER A 31 4.80 -5.95 -9.42
C SER A 31 6.31 -6.17 -9.42
N ASP A 32 7.07 -5.17 -8.99
CA ASP A 32 8.53 -5.22 -8.93
C ASP A 32 9.05 -5.97 -7.69
N ILE A 33 8.20 -6.17 -6.68
CA ILE A 33 8.57 -6.81 -5.42
C ILE A 33 8.00 -8.23 -5.37
N GLU A 34 8.55 -9.13 -6.16
CA GLU A 34 8.02 -10.49 -6.27
C GLU A 34 8.30 -11.39 -5.08
N SER A 35 9.33 -11.08 -4.31
CA SER A 35 9.79 -11.93 -3.21
C SER A 35 9.11 -11.67 -1.87
N SER A 36 8.20 -10.71 -1.81
CA SER A 36 7.54 -10.35 -0.57
C SER A 36 6.38 -11.30 -0.31
N GLU A 37 6.28 -11.78 0.93
CA GLU A 37 5.22 -12.71 1.31
C GLU A 37 3.86 -12.05 1.46
N TYR A 38 3.84 -10.74 1.70
CA TYR A 38 2.60 -10.07 2.02
C TYR A 38 2.67 -8.63 1.52
N ILE A 39 1.71 -8.26 0.69
CA ILE A 39 1.58 -6.90 0.16
C ILE A 39 0.15 -6.45 0.33
N GLU A 40 -0.04 -5.26 0.89
CA GLU A 40 -1.35 -4.62 0.98
C GLU A 40 -1.28 -3.24 0.34
N ILE A 41 -2.32 -2.89 -0.41
CA ILE A 41 -2.46 -1.57 -1.00
C ILE A 41 -3.63 -0.87 -0.32
N TYR A 42 -3.41 0.34 0.15
CA TYR A 42 -4.40 1.16 0.82
C TYR A 42 -4.70 2.41 0.00
N GLU A 43 -5.93 2.84 0.03
CA GLU A 43 -6.37 4.09 -0.57
C GLU A 43 -6.79 5.07 0.51
N ARG A 44 -6.41 6.34 0.34
CA ARG A 44 -6.85 7.40 1.23
C ARG A 44 -8.31 7.74 0.94
N VAL A 45 -9.13 7.71 1.99
CA VAL A 45 -10.53 8.06 1.91
C VAL A 45 -10.86 9.13 2.95
N TYR A 46 -11.88 9.93 2.67
CA TYR A 46 -12.38 10.93 3.60
C TYR A 46 -13.68 10.43 4.21
N THR A 47 -13.72 10.42 5.53
CA THR A 47 -14.91 10.03 6.29
C THR A 47 -15.35 11.18 7.18
N GLU A 48 -16.45 11.00 7.89
CA GLU A 48 -16.92 11.99 8.88
C GLU A 48 -15.90 12.24 9.98
N ASP A 49 -15.07 11.24 10.26
CA ASP A 49 -14.03 11.33 11.29
C ASP A 49 -12.70 11.87 10.76
N GLY A 50 -12.61 12.19 9.45
CA GLY A 50 -11.42 12.73 8.82
C GLY A 50 -10.82 11.80 7.79
N GLU A 51 -9.50 11.91 7.57
CA GLU A 51 -8.77 11.08 6.64
C GLU A 51 -8.48 9.70 7.22
N GLN A 52 -8.69 8.69 6.40
CA GLN A 52 -8.35 7.30 6.74
C GLN A 52 -7.78 6.60 5.51
N TYR A 53 -7.02 5.52 5.74
CA TYR A 53 -6.55 4.65 4.68
C TYR A 53 -7.28 3.33 4.79
N GLU A 54 -7.92 2.92 3.69
CA GLU A 54 -8.65 1.66 3.62
C GLU A 54 -7.94 0.71 2.67
N ILE A 55 -7.89 -0.55 3.06
CA ILE A 55 -7.28 -1.57 2.22
C ILE A 55 -8.16 -1.83 1.00
N ILE A 56 -7.55 -1.80 -0.20
CA ILE A 56 -8.25 -2.03 -1.46
C ILE A 56 -7.74 -3.25 -2.20
N ASP A 57 -6.54 -3.75 -1.86
CA ASP A 57 -5.97 -4.91 -2.52
C ASP A 57 -5.00 -5.62 -1.58
N ARG A 58 -4.92 -6.93 -1.73
CA ARG A 58 -3.96 -7.79 -1.03
C ARG A 58 -3.33 -8.75 -2.03
N ARG A 59 -2.03 -8.88 -1.96
CA ARG A 59 -1.29 -9.71 -2.90
C ARG A 59 -0.38 -10.70 -2.20
#